data_ce654af42eabf1198f30fbe41ecf9ce1
#
_entry.id   ce654af42eabf1198f30fbe41ecf9ce1
#
_cell.length_a   1.000
_cell.length_b   1.000
_cell.length_c   1.000
_cell.angle_alpha   90.00
_cell.angle_beta   90.00
_cell.angle_gamma   90.00
#
_symmetry.space_group_name_H-M   'P 1'
#
loop_
_entity.id
_entity.type
_entity.pdbx_description
1 polymer ?
#
loop_
_entity_poly.entity_id
_entity_poly.type
_entity_poly.pdbx_seq_one_letter_code
_entity_poly.pdbx_strand_id
1 'polypeptide(L)'
;MDLGIKGRKAIVMASSQGLGKACALALATEGCDVIINGRDAEKLEATGKEIAAATGSNIIPVVADITTGAGRIALLEACPTPDILVTNNAGPPPGSIEDWDHKAWIMAWEANMLPQALMIRAVLPSMRAQRFGRIINMTSAMVKAPFPMMGLSTAARSGLTAMSKAVSHDVAVDNVTINNLLPERFDTDRTRFMAEHDAKSNGISYDEAMAAIANSISARRLGRPEEFGAACAFLCSAQAGYVSGQNLQLDGGTYEGVF
;
A
#
# COMPACT_ATOMS: atom_id res chain seq x y z
N MET A 1 -9.91 20.86 -1.73
CA MET A 1 -10.22 20.64 -0.28
C MET A 1 -8.90 20.66 0.45
N ASP A 2 -8.76 21.43 1.51
CA ASP A 2 -7.58 21.36 2.37
C ASP A 2 -7.69 20.08 3.23
N LEU A 3 -6.73 19.18 3.12
CA LEU A 3 -6.72 17.93 3.87
C LEU A 3 -6.18 18.09 5.32
N GLY A 4 -5.67 19.26 5.70
CA GLY A 4 -5.18 19.56 7.04
C GLY A 4 -3.95 18.72 7.45
N ILE A 5 -3.12 18.31 6.48
CA ILE A 5 -1.92 17.47 6.72
C ILE A 5 -0.62 18.13 6.28
N LYS A 6 -0.64 19.38 5.89
CA LYS A 6 0.57 20.14 5.54
C LYS A 6 1.55 20.16 6.71
N GLY A 7 2.83 19.87 6.43
CA GLY A 7 3.91 19.78 7.43
C GLY A 7 3.91 18.49 8.27
N ARG A 8 2.97 17.56 8.03
CA ARG A 8 2.99 16.22 8.63
C ARG A 8 4.10 15.37 8.04
N LYS A 9 4.57 14.40 8.82
CA LYS A 9 5.64 13.46 8.43
C LYS A 9 5.05 12.11 8.07
N ALA A 10 5.34 11.63 6.88
CA ALA A 10 4.82 10.37 6.37
C ALA A 10 5.94 9.38 6.07
N ILE A 11 5.78 8.12 6.49
CA ILE A 11 6.59 6.99 6.02
C ILE A 11 5.74 6.22 5.01
N VAL A 12 6.25 6.05 3.78
CA VAL A 12 5.60 5.24 2.74
C VAL A 12 6.52 4.08 2.36
N MET A 13 6.14 2.87 2.77
CA MET A 13 6.92 1.66 2.52
C MET A 13 6.78 1.22 1.06
N ALA A 14 7.87 0.65 0.48
CA ALA A 14 7.92 0.13 -0.90
C ALA A 14 7.33 1.12 -1.93
N SER A 15 7.84 2.34 -1.95
CA SER A 15 7.29 3.49 -2.68
C SER A 15 8.17 3.99 -3.85
N SER A 16 9.13 3.18 -4.32
CA SER A 16 9.94 3.53 -5.48
C SER A 16 9.21 3.47 -6.82
N GLN A 17 7.98 2.92 -6.86
CA GLN A 17 7.15 2.80 -8.07
C GLN A 17 5.69 2.47 -7.73
N GLY A 18 4.84 2.44 -8.76
CA GLY A 18 3.46 1.95 -8.68
C GLY A 18 2.60 2.68 -7.64
N LEU A 19 1.74 1.95 -6.94
CA LEU A 19 0.80 2.53 -5.99
C LEU A 19 1.48 3.15 -4.76
N GLY A 20 2.62 2.61 -4.33
CA GLY A 20 3.42 3.21 -3.25
C GLY A 20 3.94 4.60 -3.63
N LYS A 21 4.49 4.74 -4.84
CA LYS A 21 4.90 6.03 -5.39
C LYS A 21 3.71 7.00 -5.50
N ALA A 22 2.56 6.51 -5.97
CA ALA A 22 1.36 7.33 -6.07
C ALA A 22 0.88 7.87 -4.72
N CYS A 23 0.93 7.05 -3.66
CA CYS A 23 0.63 7.51 -2.30
C CYS A 23 1.65 8.55 -1.81
N ALA A 24 2.95 8.31 -2.04
CA ALA A 24 4.00 9.26 -1.67
C ALA A 24 3.83 10.59 -2.37
N LEU A 25 3.55 10.58 -3.68
CA LEU A 25 3.28 11.78 -4.47
C LEU A 25 2.05 12.54 -3.96
N ALA A 26 0.95 11.84 -3.69
CA ALA A 26 -0.28 12.47 -3.20
C ALA A 26 -0.08 13.14 -1.83
N LEU A 27 0.61 12.48 -0.89
CA LEU A 27 0.94 13.05 0.42
C LEU A 27 1.90 14.25 0.30
N ALA A 28 2.90 14.16 -0.59
CA ALA A 28 3.82 15.27 -0.86
C ALA A 28 3.09 16.47 -1.49
N THR A 29 2.13 16.25 -2.39
CA THR A 29 1.28 17.29 -2.99
C THR A 29 0.49 18.06 -1.93
N GLU A 30 0.08 17.38 -0.86
CA GLU A 30 -0.60 17.99 0.29
C GLU A 30 0.39 18.63 1.30
N GLY A 31 1.68 18.71 0.94
CA GLY A 31 2.72 19.38 1.72
C GLY A 31 3.26 18.57 2.90
N CYS A 32 3.15 17.26 2.88
CA CYS A 32 3.82 16.40 3.85
C CYS A 32 5.32 16.27 3.53
N ASP A 33 6.15 16.12 4.59
CA ASP A 33 7.49 15.56 4.46
C ASP A 33 7.36 14.04 4.31
N VAL A 34 7.94 13.46 3.25
CA VAL A 34 7.71 12.05 2.94
C VAL A 34 9.01 11.25 2.91
N ILE A 35 9.08 10.24 3.76
CA ILE A 35 10.10 9.21 3.70
C ILE A 35 9.62 8.15 2.73
N ILE A 36 10.35 7.98 1.61
CA ILE A 36 10.12 6.94 0.63
C ILE A 36 11.11 5.80 0.81
N ASN A 37 10.69 4.57 0.47
CA ASN A 37 11.47 3.37 0.69
C ASN A 37 11.47 2.44 -0.52
N GLY A 38 12.61 1.83 -0.76
CA GLY A 38 12.81 0.79 -1.76
C GLY A 38 14.15 0.09 -1.57
N ARG A 39 14.39 -1.00 -2.29
CA ARG A 39 15.64 -1.77 -2.25
C ARG A 39 16.64 -1.34 -3.33
N ASP A 40 16.13 -0.78 -4.41
CA ASP A 40 16.92 -0.28 -5.53
C ASP A 40 17.22 1.21 -5.30
N ALA A 41 18.49 1.52 -5.08
CA ALA A 41 18.95 2.86 -4.74
C ALA A 41 18.75 3.86 -5.89
N GLU A 42 19.08 3.47 -7.13
CA GLU A 42 18.98 4.36 -8.29
C GLU A 42 17.52 4.73 -8.58
N LYS A 43 16.64 3.72 -8.57
CA LYS A 43 15.21 3.90 -8.79
C LYS A 43 14.57 4.74 -7.69
N LEU A 44 14.94 4.49 -6.44
CA LEU A 44 14.41 5.21 -5.30
C LEU A 44 14.82 6.68 -5.33
N GLU A 45 16.09 6.95 -5.61
CA GLU A 45 16.63 8.31 -5.73
C GLU A 45 15.97 9.09 -6.89
N ALA A 46 15.80 8.44 -8.05
CA ALA A 46 15.10 9.04 -9.18
C ALA A 46 13.65 9.40 -8.83
N THR A 47 12.95 8.48 -8.15
CA THR A 47 11.58 8.72 -7.66
C THR A 47 11.52 9.87 -6.65
N GLY A 48 12.48 9.94 -5.73
CA GLY A 48 12.56 11.03 -4.76
C GLY A 48 12.73 12.40 -5.43
N LYS A 49 13.64 12.49 -6.40
CA LYS A 49 13.84 13.72 -7.19
C LYS A 49 12.61 14.14 -7.99
N GLU A 50 11.94 13.17 -8.61
CA GLU A 50 10.71 13.42 -9.38
C GLU A 50 9.60 13.99 -8.49
N ILE A 51 9.34 13.36 -7.33
CA ILE A 51 8.30 13.82 -6.39
C ILE A 51 8.67 15.20 -5.83
N ALA A 52 9.91 15.41 -5.41
CA ALA A 52 10.36 16.70 -4.88
C ALA A 52 10.23 17.82 -5.93
N ALA A 53 10.61 17.58 -7.18
CA ALA A 53 10.48 18.54 -8.26
C ALA A 53 9.01 18.88 -8.58
N ALA A 54 8.12 17.90 -8.50
CA ALA A 54 6.69 18.10 -8.78
C ALA A 54 5.93 18.82 -7.66
N THR A 55 6.38 18.70 -6.41
CA THR A 55 5.59 19.15 -5.24
C THR A 55 6.26 20.25 -4.42
N GLY A 56 7.58 20.36 -4.48
CA GLY A 56 8.37 21.23 -3.59
C GLY A 56 8.49 20.70 -2.15
N SER A 57 7.96 19.51 -1.85
CA SER A 57 8.01 18.91 -0.52
C SER A 57 9.37 18.25 -0.25
N ASN A 58 9.70 18.09 1.03
CA ASN A 58 10.90 17.39 1.46
C ASN A 58 10.70 15.88 1.32
N ILE A 59 11.50 15.23 0.47
CA ILE A 59 11.45 13.80 0.20
C ILE A 59 12.77 13.16 0.63
N ILE A 60 12.68 12.16 1.51
CA ILE A 60 13.85 11.46 2.07
C ILE A 60 13.84 10.01 1.59
N PRO A 61 14.70 9.62 0.65
CA PRO A 61 14.83 8.24 0.22
C PRO A 61 15.61 7.41 1.25
N VAL A 62 15.06 6.25 1.65
CA VAL A 62 15.70 5.28 2.53
C VAL A 62 15.81 3.94 1.82
N VAL A 63 17.02 3.58 1.41
CA VAL A 63 17.31 2.30 0.75
C VAL A 63 17.37 1.21 1.81
N ALA A 64 16.33 0.38 1.89
CA ALA A 64 16.23 -0.66 2.91
C ALA A 64 15.26 -1.77 2.50
N ASP A 65 15.55 -3.00 2.96
CA ASP A 65 14.61 -4.11 2.90
C ASP A 65 13.77 -4.16 4.18
N ILE A 66 12.51 -3.81 4.06
CA ILE A 66 11.55 -3.77 5.17
C ILE A 66 11.23 -5.13 5.79
N THR A 67 11.55 -6.23 5.11
CA THR A 67 11.38 -7.57 5.67
C THR A 67 12.38 -7.84 6.79
N THR A 68 13.50 -7.12 6.79
CA THR A 68 14.54 -7.20 7.83
C THR A 68 14.29 -6.25 9.00
N GLY A 69 14.80 -6.61 10.18
CA GLY A 69 14.79 -5.72 11.34
C GLY A 69 15.57 -4.42 11.09
N ALA A 70 16.76 -4.53 10.50
CA ALA A 70 17.62 -3.39 10.17
C ALA A 70 16.92 -2.42 9.21
N GLY A 71 16.22 -2.94 8.18
CA GLY A 71 15.51 -2.09 7.23
C GLY A 71 14.37 -1.29 7.87
N ARG A 72 13.64 -1.90 8.81
CA ARG A 72 12.59 -1.18 9.55
C ARG A 72 13.17 -0.14 10.52
N ILE A 73 14.28 -0.45 11.15
CA ILE A 73 15.00 0.51 12.03
C ILE A 73 15.46 1.73 11.22
N ALA A 74 16.05 1.53 10.02
CA ALA A 74 16.47 2.64 9.17
C ALA A 74 15.33 3.61 8.81
N LEU A 75 14.12 3.10 8.57
CA LEU A 75 12.94 3.96 8.34
C LEU A 75 12.56 4.77 9.59
N LEU A 76 12.61 4.15 10.77
CA LEU A 76 12.28 4.80 12.03
C LEU A 76 13.36 5.81 12.45
N GLU A 77 14.63 5.57 12.14
CA GLU A 77 15.71 6.55 12.34
C GLU A 77 15.55 7.77 11.44
N ALA A 78 15.13 7.57 10.18
CA ALA A 78 14.83 8.67 9.26
C ALA A 78 13.59 9.48 9.69
N CYS A 79 12.64 8.85 10.37
CA CYS A 79 11.45 9.52 10.91
C CYS A 79 11.00 8.87 12.24
N PRO A 80 11.55 9.30 13.37
CA PRO A 80 11.25 8.69 14.68
C PRO A 80 9.81 8.88 15.17
N THR A 81 9.15 9.94 14.72
CA THR A 81 7.78 10.30 15.12
C THR A 81 6.91 10.63 13.92
N PRO A 82 6.56 9.62 13.09
CA PRO A 82 5.72 9.86 11.93
C PRO A 82 4.27 10.15 12.35
N ASP A 83 3.61 11.03 11.62
CA ASP A 83 2.17 11.28 11.71
C ASP A 83 1.38 10.30 10.86
N ILE A 84 1.98 9.86 9.75
CA ILE A 84 1.36 9.00 8.73
C ILE A 84 2.27 7.81 8.46
N LEU A 85 1.68 6.61 8.41
CA LEU A 85 2.34 5.39 7.97
C LEU A 85 1.52 4.74 6.86
N VAL A 86 2.10 4.60 5.67
CA VAL A 86 1.53 3.82 4.57
C VAL A 86 2.34 2.53 4.45
N THR A 87 1.72 1.40 4.79
CA THR A 87 2.38 0.09 4.67
C THR A 87 2.12 -0.51 3.30
N ASN A 88 3.17 -1.00 2.68
CA ASN A 88 3.14 -1.65 1.38
C ASN A 88 4.31 -2.63 1.25
N ASN A 89 4.16 -3.65 0.43
CA ASN A 89 5.24 -4.50 -0.08
C ASN A 89 4.79 -5.27 -1.32
N ALA A 90 5.76 -5.81 -2.06
CA ALA A 90 5.47 -6.71 -3.18
C ALA A 90 4.77 -7.99 -2.68
N GLY A 91 3.75 -8.43 -3.40
CA GLY A 91 3.07 -9.70 -3.12
C GLY A 91 3.87 -10.91 -3.60
N PRO A 92 3.61 -12.12 -3.05
CA PRO A 92 4.17 -13.36 -3.55
C PRO A 92 3.69 -13.63 -4.99
N PRO A 93 4.40 -14.51 -5.74
CA PRO A 93 3.93 -14.95 -7.04
C PRO A 93 2.61 -15.73 -6.93
N PRO A 94 1.81 -15.75 -8.01
CA PRO A 94 0.65 -16.64 -8.09
C PRO A 94 1.09 -18.11 -8.10
N GLY A 95 0.21 -19.00 -7.66
CA GLY A 95 0.44 -20.46 -7.65
C GLY A 95 -0.79 -21.20 -7.15
N SER A 96 -0.72 -22.52 -7.15
CA SER A 96 -1.76 -23.40 -6.62
C SER A 96 -1.44 -23.88 -5.21
N ILE A 97 -2.41 -24.50 -4.53
CA ILE A 97 -2.19 -25.05 -3.17
C ILE A 97 -1.09 -26.12 -3.14
N GLU A 98 -0.91 -26.85 -4.24
CA GLU A 98 0.12 -27.89 -4.40
C GLU A 98 1.53 -27.31 -4.49
N ASP A 99 1.68 -26.03 -4.92
CA ASP A 99 2.96 -25.34 -5.05
C ASP A 99 3.44 -24.73 -3.73
N TRP A 100 2.56 -24.61 -2.72
CA TRP A 100 2.83 -23.83 -1.51
C TRP A 100 3.28 -24.70 -0.34
N ASP A 101 4.57 -24.92 -0.26
CA ASP A 101 5.21 -25.57 0.88
C ASP A 101 5.27 -24.65 2.12
N HIS A 102 5.78 -25.19 3.23
CA HIS A 102 5.96 -24.43 4.47
C HIS A 102 6.77 -23.13 4.27
N LYS A 103 7.82 -23.19 3.44
CA LYS A 103 8.68 -22.03 3.18
C LYS A 103 7.93 -20.93 2.43
N ALA A 104 7.12 -21.29 1.43
CA ALA A 104 6.29 -20.34 0.68
C ALA A 104 5.30 -19.60 1.61
N TRP A 105 4.67 -20.31 2.54
CA TRP A 105 3.79 -19.72 3.54
C TRP A 105 4.52 -18.75 4.46
N ILE A 106 5.66 -19.12 5.02
CA ILE A 106 6.45 -18.24 5.89
C ILE A 106 6.90 -16.99 5.13
N MET A 107 7.42 -17.14 3.91
CA MET A 107 7.84 -16.02 3.07
C MET A 107 6.69 -15.04 2.78
N ALA A 108 5.48 -15.54 2.53
CA ALA A 108 4.32 -14.70 2.31
C ALA A 108 3.94 -13.85 3.55
N TRP A 109 4.01 -14.44 4.74
CA TRP A 109 3.80 -13.74 6.00
C TRP A 109 4.90 -12.71 6.29
N GLU A 110 6.17 -13.08 6.09
CA GLU A 110 7.32 -12.20 6.25
C GLU A 110 7.34 -11.04 5.25
N ALA A 111 6.68 -11.17 4.12
CA ALA A 111 6.57 -10.09 3.14
C ALA A 111 5.33 -9.21 3.32
N ASN A 112 4.15 -9.79 3.63
CA ASN A 112 2.87 -9.10 3.49
C ASN A 112 2.04 -8.98 4.78
N MET A 113 2.60 -9.37 5.94
CA MET A 113 1.94 -9.25 7.25
C MET A 113 2.90 -8.74 8.33
N LEU A 114 4.00 -9.43 8.59
CA LEU A 114 4.87 -9.14 9.74
C LEU A 114 5.56 -7.77 9.66
N PRO A 115 6.16 -7.33 8.54
CA PRO A 115 6.80 -6.01 8.46
C PRO A 115 5.81 -4.88 8.72
N GLN A 116 4.59 -4.98 8.18
CA GLN A 116 3.52 -4.01 8.37
C GLN A 116 3.08 -3.95 9.83
N ALA A 117 2.82 -5.10 10.44
CA ALA A 117 2.41 -5.21 11.83
C ALA A 117 3.48 -4.66 12.79
N LEU A 118 4.77 -4.96 12.51
CA LEU A 118 5.88 -4.48 13.32
C LEU A 118 6.11 -2.97 13.17
N MET A 119 5.92 -2.41 11.98
CA MET A 119 5.97 -0.96 11.77
C MET A 119 4.79 -0.26 12.46
N ILE A 120 3.58 -0.79 12.36
CA ILE A 120 2.41 -0.28 13.10
C ILE A 120 2.73 -0.25 14.60
N ARG A 121 3.19 -1.37 15.16
CA ARG A 121 3.59 -1.45 16.57
C ARG A 121 4.61 -0.38 16.97
N ALA A 122 5.60 -0.11 16.10
CA ALA A 122 6.68 0.82 16.40
C ALA A 122 6.22 2.29 16.40
N VAL A 123 5.30 2.68 15.50
CA VAL A 123 4.85 4.08 15.38
C VAL A 123 3.71 4.44 16.32
N LEU A 124 2.93 3.46 16.78
CA LEU A 124 1.74 3.71 17.62
C LEU A 124 2.03 4.52 18.90
N PRO A 125 3.11 4.28 19.67
CA PRO A 125 3.36 5.04 20.87
C PRO A 125 3.50 6.56 20.62
N SER A 126 4.21 6.96 19.57
CA SER A 126 4.36 8.38 19.21
C SER A 126 3.06 8.97 18.68
N MET A 127 2.34 8.26 17.81
CA MET A 127 1.04 8.69 17.27
C MET A 127 0.00 8.90 18.38
N ARG A 128 -0.05 8.01 19.36
CA ARG A 128 -0.94 8.15 20.53
C ARG A 128 -0.56 9.35 21.40
N ALA A 129 0.73 9.53 21.66
CA ALA A 129 1.22 10.64 22.48
C ALA A 129 0.93 12.01 21.86
N GLN A 130 1.08 12.15 20.56
CA GLN A 130 0.76 13.40 19.82
C GLN A 130 -0.73 13.55 19.46
N ARG A 131 -1.57 12.56 19.80
CA ARG A 131 -3.03 12.52 19.54
C ARG A 131 -3.36 12.76 18.05
N PHE A 132 -2.51 12.23 17.20
CA PHE A 132 -2.70 12.18 15.75
C PHE A 132 -1.92 11.03 15.16
N GLY A 133 -2.60 10.18 14.40
CA GLY A 133 -1.97 9.12 13.62
C GLY A 133 -2.89 8.66 12.49
N ARG A 134 -2.32 8.43 11.32
CA ARG A 134 -3.01 7.88 10.16
C ARG A 134 -2.21 6.71 9.61
N ILE A 135 -2.79 5.52 9.70
CA ILE A 135 -2.15 4.28 9.24
C ILE A 135 -3.00 3.72 8.11
N ILE A 136 -2.38 3.56 6.95
CA ILE A 136 -3.00 3.00 5.75
C ILE A 136 -2.25 1.74 5.35
N ASN A 137 -2.94 0.61 5.32
CA ASN A 137 -2.37 -0.62 4.79
C ASN A 137 -2.81 -0.81 3.34
N MET A 138 -1.85 -0.98 2.44
CA MET A 138 -2.14 -1.48 1.11
C MET A 138 -2.31 -2.99 1.15
N THR A 139 -3.54 -3.45 1.08
CA THR A 139 -3.84 -4.88 1.06
C THR A 139 -4.22 -5.34 -0.36
N SER A 140 -5.42 -5.82 -0.59
CA SER A 140 -5.90 -6.27 -1.90
C SER A 140 -7.41 -6.45 -1.89
N ALA A 141 -8.08 -6.23 -3.02
CA ALA A 141 -9.48 -6.61 -3.23
C ALA A 141 -9.73 -8.12 -2.93
N MET A 142 -8.72 -8.95 -3.09
CA MET A 142 -8.77 -10.39 -2.80
C MET A 142 -8.96 -10.72 -1.32
N VAL A 143 -8.83 -9.77 -0.40
CA VAL A 143 -9.24 -9.95 1.00
C VAL A 143 -10.75 -10.13 1.13
N LYS A 144 -11.54 -9.47 0.25
CA LYS A 144 -12.99 -9.63 0.19
C LYS A 144 -13.45 -10.70 -0.81
N ALA A 145 -12.76 -10.80 -1.95
CA ALA A 145 -13.06 -11.76 -3.03
C ALA A 145 -11.81 -12.60 -3.33
N PRO A 146 -11.54 -13.68 -2.56
CA PRO A 146 -10.37 -14.52 -2.76
C PRO A 146 -10.31 -15.14 -4.17
N PHE A 147 -9.12 -15.13 -4.77
CA PHE A 147 -8.85 -15.76 -6.04
C PHE A 147 -7.91 -16.96 -5.85
N PRO A 148 -8.21 -18.14 -6.40
CA PRO A 148 -7.49 -19.39 -6.09
C PRO A 148 -5.97 -19.29 -6.23
N MET A 149 -5.49 -18.70 -7.33
CA MET A 149 -4.05 -18.55 -7.61
C MET A 149 -3.31 -17.59 -6.68
N MET A 150 -4.01 -16.88 -5.80
CA MET A 150 -3.45 -15.82 -4.95
C MET A 150 -3.55 -16.13 -3.45
N GLY A 151 -3.74 -17.40 -3.09
CA GLY A 151 -4.01 -17.82 -1.71
C GLY A 151 -2.97 -17.37 -0.69
N LEU A 152 -1.67 -17.44 -0.99
CA LEU A 152 -0.60 -16.94 -0.11
C LEU A 152 -0.75 -15.45 0.20
N SER A 153 -0.94 -14.64 -0.85
CA SER A 153 -1.14 -13.20 -0.71
C SER A 153 -2.41 -12.87 0.06
N THR A 154 -3.49 -13.55 -0.30
CA THR A 154 -4.80 -13.36 0.33
C THR A 154 -4.74 -13.69 1.83
N ALA A 155 -4.16 -14.82 2.22
CA ALA A 155 -4.05 -15.22 3.62
C ALA A 155 -3.25 -14.20 4.44
N ALA A 156 -2.05 -13.81 3.98
CA ALA A 156 -1.20 -12.86 4.70
C ALA A 156 -1.87 -11.48 4.83
N ARG A 157 -2.49 -10.97 3.76
CA ARG A 157 -3.17 -9.67 3.76
C ARG A 157 -4.47 -9.68 4.55
N SER A 158 -5.20 -10.81 4.58
CA SER A 158 -6.37 -10.97 5.45
C SER A 158 -5.97 -10.97 6.92
N GLY A 159 -4.85 -11.60 7.28
CA GLY A 159 -4.29 -11.53 8.63
C GLY A 159 -3.97 -10.10 9.05
N LEU A 160 -3.30 -9.32 8.17
CA LEU A 160 -3.04 -7.91 8.40
C LEU A 160 -4.34 -7.11 8.56
N THR A 161 -5.34 -7.35 7.70
CA THR A 161 -6.64 -6.65 7.74
C THR A 161 -7.37 -6.92 9.05
N ALA A 162 -7.42 -8.17 9.49
CA ALA A 162 -8.08 -8.56 10.75
C ALA A 162 -7.36 -7.97 11.97
N MET A 163 -6.02 -8.06 12.02
CA MET A 163 -5.21 -7.45 13.08
C MET A 163 -5.40 -5.93 13.13
N SER A 164 -5.40 -5.26 11.98
CA SER A 164 -5.60 -3.81 11.88
C SER A 164 -6.98 -3.40 12.39
N LYS A 165 -8.02 -4.18 12.10
CA LYS A 165 -9.36 -3.94 12.64
C LYS A 165 -9.37 -4.01 14.17
N ALA A 166 -8.77 -5.04 14.75
CA ALA A 166 -8.69 -5.18 16.20
C ALA A 166 -7.95 -3.98 16.85
N VAL A 167 -6.76 -3.64 16.32
CA VAL A 167 -5.95 -2.52 16.87
C VAL A 167 -6.66 -1.17 16.70
N SER A 168 -7.41 -0.97 15.62
CA SER A 168 -8.09 0.30 15.36
C SER A 168 -9.09 0.69 16.46
N HIS A 169 -9.67 -0.28 17.17
CA HIS A 169 -10.57 -0.03 18.30
C HIS A 169 -9.82 0.59 19.49
N ASP A 170 -8.62 0.10 19.80
CA ASP A 170 -7.86 0.54 20.97
C ASP A 170 -7.27 1.95 20.81
N VAL A 171 -6.96 2.34 19.57
CA VAL A 171 -6.21 3.58 19.29
C VAL A 171 -7.11 4.75 18.88
N ALA A 172 -8.37 4.50 18.57
CA ALA A 172 -9.31 5.53 18.10
C ALA A 172 -9.49 6.66 19.12
N VAL A 173 -9.46 6.36 20.42
CA VAL A 173 -9.57 7.34 21.52
C VAL A 173 -8.44 8.38 21.48
N ASP A 174 -7.30 8.05 20.88
CA ASP A 174 -6.13 8.91 20.75
C ASP A 174 -6.07 9.63 19.39
N ASN A 175 -7.17 9.67 18.62
CA ASN A 175 -7.22 10.21 17.26
C ASN A 175 -6.21 9.53 16.30
N VAL A 176 -6.00 8.24 16.49
CA VAL A 176 -5.24 7.39 15.58
C VAL A 176 -6.21 6.52 14.79
N THR A 177 -6.15 6.57 13.47
CA THR A 177 -6.97 5.72 12.59
C THR A 177 -6.12 4.71 11.85
N ILE A 178 -6.67 3.51 11.66
CA ILE A 178 -6.04 2.44 10.87
C ILE A 178 -7.07 1.98 9.83
N ASN A 179 -6.77 2.17 8.55
CA ASN A 179 -7.62 1.76 7.45
C ASN A 179 -6.85 0.94 6.42
N ASN A 180 -7.56 0.16 5.63
CA ASN A 180 -6.99 -0.63 4.55
C ASN A 180 -7.51 -0.12 3.21
N LEU A 181 -6.60 0.07 2.25
CA LEU A 181 -6.92 0.28 0.85
C LEU A 181 -6.78 -1.06 0.11
N LEU A 182 -7.81 -1.43 -0.61
CA LEU A 182 -7.94 -2.70 -1.31
C LEU A 182 -7.92 -2.47 -2.83
N PRO A 183 -6.72 -2.32 -3.43
CA PRO A 183 -6.62 -2.20 -4.89
C PRO A 183 -6.93 -3.51 -5.60
N GLU A 184 -7.46 -3.41 -6.82
CA GLU A 184 -7.52 -4.54 -7.74
C GLU A 184 -6.66 -4.29 -8.98
N ARG A 185 -7.19 -3.69 -10.03
CA ARG A 185 -6.55 -3.53 -11.35
C ARG A 185 -6.19 -2.07 -11.61
N PHE A 186 -4.96 -1.70 -11.31
CA PHE A 186 -4.40 -0.38 -11.58
C PHE A 186 -3.35 -0.44 -12.69
N ASP A 187 -3.18 0.64 -13.46
CA ASP A 187 -2.15 0.78 -14.47
C ASP A 187 -0.78 0.96 -13.82
N THR A 188 -0.12 -0.15 -13.55
CA THR A 188 1.19 -0.23 -12.92
C THR A 188 2.06 -1.24 -13.65
N ASP A 189 3.39 -1.19 -13.42
CA ASP A 189 4.34 -2.16 -13.98
C ASP A 189 3.94 -3.61 -13.62
N ARG A 190 3.31 -3.82 -12.46
CA ARG A 190 2.81 -5.14 -12.07
C ARG A 190 1.71 -5.63 -13.01
N THR A 191 0.77 -4.79 -13.36
CA THR A 191 -0.33 -5.16 -14.27
C THR A 191 0.20 -5.39 -15.68
N ARG A 192 1.14 -4.57 -16.14
CA ARG A 192 1.82 -4.75 -17.44
C ARG A 192 2.57 -6.07 -17.50
N PHE A 193 3.33 -6.39 -16.45
CA PHE A 193 4.03 -7.68 -16.34
C PHE A 193 3.04 -8.87 -16.38
N MET A 194 1.91 -8.77 -15.69
CA MET A 194 0.87 -9.82 -15.73
C MET A 194 0.28 -9.97 -17.13
N ALA A 195 0.00 -8.86 -17.82
CA ALA A 195 -0.50 -8.88 -19.20
C ALA A 195 0.51 -9.50 -20.18
N GLU A 196 1.81 -9.21 -20.02
CA GLU A 196 2.87 -9.86 -20.82
C GLU A 196 2.91 -11.38 -20.58
N HIS A 197 2.76 -11.80 -19.33
CA HIS A 197 2.72 -13.22 -18.98
C HIS A 197 1.49 -13.90 -19.58
N ASP A 198 0.30 -13.28 -19.46
CA ASP A 198 -0.94 -13.81 -19.99
C ASP A 198 -0.92 -13.88 -21.52
N ALA A 199 -0.37 -12.86 -22.18
CA ALA A 199 -0.16 -12.86 -23.64
C ALA A 199 0.66 -14.06 -24.11
N LYS A 200 1.80 -14.30 -23.42
CA LYS A 200 2.68 -15.44 -23.74
C LYS A 200 2.01 -16.80 -23.47
N SER A 201 1.30 -16.93 -22.35
CA SER A 201 0.68 -18.19 -21.93
C SER A 201 -0.51 -18.59 -22.80
N ASN A 202 -1.25 -17.60 -23.31
CA ASN A 202 -2.47 -17.82 -24.08
C ASN A 202 -2.27 -17.64 -25.61
N GLY A 203 -1.06 -17.26 -26.07
CA GLY A 203 -0.76 -17.05 -27.48
C GLY A 203 -1.51 -15.87 -28.11
N ILE A 204 -1.80 -14.83 -27.33
CA ILE A 204 -2.49 -13.60 -27.76
C ILE A 204 -1.49 -12.42 -27.74
N SER A 205 -1.86 -11.31 -28.35
CA SER A 205 -1.06 -10.08 -28.29
C SER A 205 -1.11 -9.43 -26.90
N TYR A 206 -0.12 -8.59 -26.59
CA TYR A 206 -0.12 -7.78 -25.36
C TYR A 206 -1.37 -6.88 -25.27
N ASP A 207 -1.76 -6.26 -26.38
CA ASP A 207 -2.92 -5.37 -26.42
C ASP A 207 -4.23 -6.13 -26.16
N GLU A 208 -4.38 -7.35 -26.68
CA GLU A 208 -5.50 -8.22 -26.37
C GLU A 208 -5.53 -8.62 -24.89
N ALA A 209 -4.38 -8.95 -24.29
CA ALA A 209 -4.29 -9.25 -22.86
C ALA A 209 -4.66 -8.03 -22.00
N MET A 210 -4.15 -6.84 -22.32
CA MET A 210 -4.50 -5.59 -21.63
C MET A 210 -5.99 -5.24 -21.78
N ALA A 211 -6.54 -5.41 -22.97
CA ALA A 211 -7.98 -5.21 -23.22
C ALA A 211 -8.85 -6.20 -22.45
N ALA A 212 -8.43 -7.47 -22.35
CA ALA A 212 -9.11 -8.48 -21.55
C ALA A 212 -9.12 -8.10 -20.06
N ILE A 213 -7.99 -7.64 -19.52
CA ILE A 213 -7.90 -7.14 -18.14
C ILE A 213 -8.84 -5.95 -17.95
N ALA A 214 -8.81 -4.95 -18.82
CA ALA A 214 -9.68 -3.79 -18.71
C ALA A 214 -11.17 -4.17 -18.79
N ASN A 215 -11.52 -5.07 -19.70
CA ASN A 215 -12.89 -5.56 -19.89
C ASN A 215 -13.41 -6.43 -18.74
N SER A 216 -12.55 -6.99 -17.91
CA SER A 216 -12.94 -7.72 -16.69
C SER A 216 -13.40 -6.79 -15.56
N ILE A 217 -13.15 -5.49 -15.66
CA ILE A 217 -13.52 -4.48 -14.67
C ILE A 217 -14.85 -3.85 -15.06
N SER A 218 -15.76 -3.62 -14.11
CA SER A 218 -17.06 -2.99 -14.43
C SER A 218 -16.91 -1.61 -15.06
N ALA A 219 -15.90 -0.82 -14.63
CA ALA A 219 -15.57 0.47 -15.24
C ALA A 219 -14.93 0.39 -16.64
N ARG A 220 -14.63 -0.82 -17.15
CA ARG A 220 -14.00 -1.08 -18.46
C ARG A 220 -12.68 -0.36 -18.68
N ARG A 221 -11.97 -0.06 -17.62
CA ARG A 221 -10.62 0.53 -17.63
C ARG A 221 -9.84 0.14 -16.40
N LEU A 222 -8.54 0.25 -16.47
CA LEU A 222 -7.67 0.21 -15.29
C LEU A 222 -7.87 1.45 -14.42
N GLY A 223 -7.70 1.31 -13.11
CA GLY A 223 -7.54 2.45 -12.21
C GLY A 223 -6.23 3.18 -12.51
N ARG A 224 -6.24 4.49 -12.44
CA ARG A 224 -5.00 5.27 -12.51
C ARG A 224 -4.35 5.31 -11.14
N PRO A 225 -3.01 5.21 -11.03
CA PRO A 225 -2.30 5.29 -9.75
C PRO A 225 -2.66 6.53 -8.93
N GLU A 226 -2.93 7.67 -9.58
CA GLU A 226 -3.33 8.92 -8.94
C GLU A 226 -4.68 8.80 -8.22
N GLU A 227 -5.62 8.00 -8.73
CA GLU A 227 -6.91 7.74 -8.06
C GLU A 227 -6.69 6.98 -6.74
N PHE A 228 -5.70 6.08 -6.70
CA PHE A 228 -5.30 5.39 -5.48
C PHE A 228 -4.60 6.32 -4.49
N GLY A 229 -3.68 7.15 -4.99
CA GLY A 229 -2.98 8.16 -4.19
C GLY A 229 -3.95 9.16 -3.55
N ALA A 230 -4.95 9.62 -4.30
CA ALA A 230 -5.98 10.53 -3.79
C ALA A 230 -6.80 9.90 -2.64
N ALA A 231 -7.20 8.64 -2.79
CA ALA A 231 -7.89 7.91 -1.72
C ALA A 231 -7.01 7.73 -0.48
N CYS A 232 -5.71 7.47 -0.67
CA CYS A 232 -4.74 7.40 0.42
C CYS A 232 -4.62 8.74 1.14
N ALA A 233 -4.42 9.84 0.43
CA ALA A 233 -4.31 11.18 1.01
C ALA A 233 -5.58 11.59 1.77
N PHE A 234 -6.76 11.29 1.22
CA PHE A 234 -8.03 11.52 1.93
C PHE A 234 -8.10 10.77 3.26
N LEU A 235 -7.79 9.47 3.29
CA LEU A 235 -7.82 8.69 4.53
C LEU A 235 -6.73 9.13 5.54
N CYS A 236 -5.66 9.77 5.07
CA CYS A 236 -4.63 10.38 5.92
C CYS A 236 -5.02 11.78 6.42
N SER A 237 -6.09 12.37 5.92
CA SER A 237 -6.50 13.73 6.23
C SER A 237 -7.00 13.91 7.67
N ALA A 238 -7.08 15.17 8.10
CA ALA A 238 -7.75 15.55 9.34
C ALA A 238 -9.25 15.25 9.27
N GLN A 239 -9.87 15.39 8.08
CA GLN A 239 -11.30 15.16 7.84
C GLN A 239 -11.70 13.70 7.98
N ALA A 240 -10.76 12.75 7.73
CA ALA A 240 -11.01 11.33 7.88
C ALA A 240 -10.85 10.81 9.33
N GLY A 241 -10.74 11.69 10.32
CA GLY A 241 -10.53 11.31 11.73
C GLY A 241 -11.63 10.42 12.33
N TYR A 242 -12.81 10.36 11.71
CA TYR A 242 -13.92 9.48 12.14
C TYR A 242 -14.04 8.21 11.29
N VAL A 243 -13.10 7.98 10.34
CA VAL A 243 -13.03 6.78 9.50
C VAL A 243 -11.90 5.89 10.03
N SER A 244 -12.22 4.82 10.74
CA SER A 244 -11.25 3.90 11.31
C SER A 244 -11.70 2.44 11.21
N GLY A 245 -10.77 1.53 10.99
CA GLY A 245 -11.02 0.11 10.86
C GLY A 245 -11.80 -0.27 9.58
N GLN A 246 -11.71 0.56 8.52
CA GLN A 246 -12.43 0.36 7.27
C GLN A 246 -11.57 -0.29 6.20
N ASN A 247 -12.24 -0.97 5.28
CA ASN A 247 -11.67 -1.60 4.10
C ASN A 247 -12.24 -0.88 2.86
N LEU A 248 -11.53 0.14 2.38
CA LEU A 248 -11.92 0.87 1.18
C LEU A 248 -11.41 0.14 -0.07
N GLN A 249 -12.34 -0.41 -0.82
CA GLN A 249 -12.05 -1.11 -2.07
C GLN A 249 -12.00 -0.14 -3.24
N LEU A 250 -10.99 -0.31 -4.09
CA LEU A 250 -10.73 0.50 -5.28
C LEU A 250 -10.55 -0.46 -6.46
N ASP A 251 -11.66 -0.81 -7.10
CA ASP A 251 -11.76 -1.91 -8.06
C ASP A 251 -12.60 -1.57 -9.31
N GLY A 252 -12.99 -0.31 -9.48
CA GLY A 252 -13.82 0.11 -10.61
C GLY A 252 -15.23 -0.49 -10.60
N GLY A 253 -15.74 -0.89 -9.43
CA GLY A 253 -17.08 -1.46 -9.25
C GLY A 253 -17.18 -2.95 -9.58
N THR A 254 -16.07 -3.68 -9.55
CA THR A 254 -16.03 -5.11 -9.92
C THR A 254 -16.57 -6.03 -8.81
N TYR A 255 -16.45 -5.64 -7.56
CA TYR A 255 -16.91 -6.44 -6.43
C TYR A 255 -18.45 -6.52 -6.40
N GLU A 256 -18.99 -7.72 -6.40
CA GLU A 256 -20.44 -7.98 -6.46
C GLU A 256 -21.12 -8.00 -5.08
N GLY A 257 -20.33 -8.02 -4.00
CA GLY A 257 -20.86 -8.06 -2.64
C GLY A 257 -21.38 -6.71 -2.15
N VAL A 258 -22.32 -6.74 -1.23
CA VAL A 258 -22.89 -5.53 -0.60
C VAL A 258 -21.98 -5.01 0.54
N PHE A 259 -21.24 -5.90 1.23
CA PHE A 259 -20.40 -5.59 2.40
C PHE A 259 -18.93 -5.97 2.21
#